data_10f0c5bd6160d69e9b4fea256d82c454
#
_entry.id   10f0c5bd6160d69e9b4fea256d82c454
#
_cell.length_a   1.000
_cell.length_b   1.000
_cell.length_c   1.000
_cell.angle_alpha   90.00
_cell.angle_beta   90.00
_cell.angle_gamma   90.00
#
_symmetry.space_group_name_H-M   'P 1'
#
loop_
_entity.id
_entity.type
_entity.pdbx_description
1 polymer ?
#
loop_
_entity_poly.entity_id
_entity_poly.type
_entity_poly.pdbx_seq_one_letter_code
_entity_poly.pdbx_strand_id
1 'polypeptide(L)'
;MKLDKEQQKHFAEAIRNASKKKGFKVKGCSIYDDIFWKVLQMPSNSKQADSLRAVGAFKAPSILIEKGQDIKQELLHRYKTILPDELIKIWEDNGLARLMGGYLKVVNPEDYQELLKETYFRGNISIPILVTAFGDIVTFEEDKYIGMVKYKNGNFVMLAKNFKRFIQNLGDDYFLEKYFQIPQYIEAVNKLGKLEQDECFGYVPLLGLGGSEKIQNLKKVKIREYIELISQLVGKIGM
;
A
#
# COMPACT_ATOMS: atom_id res chain seq x y z
N MET A 1 -4.37 23.43 -12.50
CA MET A 1 -5.06 24.69 -12.10
C MET A 1 -4.39 25.19 -10.82
N LYS A 2 -3.73 26.34 -10.84
CA LYS A 2 -3.08 26.91 -9.62
C LYS A 2 -4.17 27.64 -8.83
N LEU A 3 -4.33 27.30 -7.56
CA LEU A 3 -5.18 28.05 -6.65
C LEU A 3 -4.63 29.47 -6.47
N ASP A 4 -5.48 30.49 -6.51
CA ASP A 4 -5.11 31.86 -6.19
C ASP A 4 -4.84 32.03 -4.69
N LYS A 5 -4.29 33.19 -4.27
CA LYS A 5 -3.92 33.45 -2.87
C LYS A 5 -5.12 33.41 -1.91
N GLU A 6 -6.30 33.75 -2.37
CA GLU A 6 -7.52 33.79 -1.58
C GLU A 6 -8.10 32.37 -1.39
N GLN A 7 -8.09 31.57 -2.44
CA GLN A 7 -8.43 30.14 -2.38
C GLN A 7 -7.48 29.38 -1.46
N GLN A 8 -6.18 29.72 -1.49
CA GLN A 8 -5.18 29.13 -0.57
C GLN A 8 -5.46 29.48 0.89
N LYS A 9 -5.87 30.71 1.18
CA LYS A 9 -6.22 31.18 2.53
C LYS A 9 -7.49 30.50 3.04
N HIS A 10 -8.53 30.43 2.23
CA HIS A 10 -9.78 29.70 2.54
C HIS A 10 -9.56 28.21 2.78
N PHE A 11 -8.69 27.61 2.01
CA PHE A 11 -8.33 26.20 2.15
C PHE A 11 -7.56 25.93 3.47
N ALA A 12 -6.60 26.80 3.82
CA ALA A 12 -5.87 26.73 5.08
C ALA A 12 -6.79 26.98 6.30
N GLU A 13 -7.77 27.88 6.19
CA GLU A 13 -8.77 28.12 7.24
C GLU A 13 -9.74 26.94 7.40
N ALA A 14 -10.19 26.34 6.32
CA ALA A 14 -11.04 25.14 6.37
C ALA A 14 -10.35 23.98 7.09
N ILE A 15 -9.05 23.78 6.83
CA ILE A 15 -8.22 22.78 7.52
C ILE A 15 -8.08 23.10 9.02
N ARG A 16 -7.80 24.38 9.38
CA ARG A 16 -7.71 24.80 10.78
C ARG A 16 -9.03 24.62 11.53
N ASN A 17 -10.14 24.90 10.90
CA ASN A 17 -11.47 24.78 11.51
C ASN A 17 -11.91 23.32 11.64
N ALA A 18 -11.56 22.46 10.71
CA ALA A 18 -11.78 21.01 10.80
C ALA A 18 -10.95 20.38 11.94
N SER A 19 -9.71 20.83 12.16
CA SER A 19 -8.84 20.33 13.24
C SER A 19 -9.23 20.82 14.63
N LYS A 20 -9.96 21.96 14.75
CA LYS A 20 -10.42 22.52 16.04
C LYS A 20 -11.74 21.94 16.56
N LYS A 21 -12.55 21.29 15.74
CA LYS A 21 -13.76 20.62 16.18
C LYS A 21 -13.43 19.29 16.85
N LYS A 22 -13.16 19.34 18.16
CA LYS A 22 -13.16 18.16 19.05
C LYS A 22 -14.49 17.43 18.89
N GLY A 23 -14.46 16.20 18.45
CA GLY A 23 -15.61 15.31 18.44
C GLY A 23 -16.06 14.74 17.10
N PHE A 24 -15.34 14.97 16.00
CA PHE A 24 -15.67 14.34 14.74
C PHE A 24 -15.20 12.87 14.71
N LYS A 25 -16.09 11.95 15.07
CA LYS A 25 -16.00 10.57 14.62
C LYS A 25 -16.36 10.56 13.15
N VAL A 26 -15.35 10.60 12.28
CA VAL A 26 -15.53 10.50 10.84
C VAL A 26 -15.83 9.04 10.50
N LYS A 27 -17.10 8.69 10.41
CA LYS A 27 -17.54 7.53 9.66
C LYS A 27 -17.47 7.93 8.19
N GLY A 28 -16.55 7.33 7.43
CA GLY A 28 -16.48 7.35 5.98
C GLY A 28 -16.56 8.76 5.39
N CYS A 29 -15.50 9.57 5.45
CA CYS A 29 -15.57 10.91 4.90
C CYS A 29 -14.57 11.14 3.77
N SER A 30 -15.13 11.35 2.60
CA SER A 30 -14.45 11.68 1.34
C SER A 30 -13.57 12.93 1.36
N ILE A 31 -13.75 13.87 2.31
CA ILE A 31 -13.04 15.16 2.32
C ILE A 31 -11.54 14.99 2.64
N TYR A 32 -11.19 14.10 3.57
CA TYR A 32 -9.78 13.81 3.86
C TYR A 32 -9.12 13.02 2.74
N ASP A 33 -9.87 12.16 2.07
CA ASP A 33 -9.44 11.42 0.88
C ASP A 33 -9.13 12.40 -0.26
N ASP A 34 -10.02 13.34 -0.53
CA ASP A 34 -9.83 14.36 -1.56
C ASP A 34 -8.64 15.27 -1.28
N ILE A 35 -8.40 15.64 -0.01
CA ILE A 35 -7.26 16.47 0.38
C ILE A 35 -5.97 15.68 0.28
N PHE A 36 -5.93 14.46 0.79
CA PHE A 36 -4.78 13.55 0.70
C PHE A 36 -4.38 13.32 -0.77
N TRP A 37 -5.34 12.97 -1.63
CA TRP A 37 -5.11 12.77 -3.05
C TRP A 37 -4.67 14.03 -3.78
N LYS A 38 -5.23 15.20 -3.45
CA LYS A 38 -4.80 16.48 -4.04
C LYS A 38 -3.38 16.87 -3.65
N VAL A 39 -2.97 16.59 -2.42
CA VAL A 39 -1.61 16.90 -1.94
C VAL A 39 -0.58 15.95 -2.52
N LEU A 40 -0.91 14.65 -2.66
CA LEU A 40 -0.03 13.68 -3.34
C LEU A 40 0.18 13.98 -4.82
N GLN A 41 -0.77 14.66 -5.47
CA GLN A 41 -0.66 15.13 -6.85
C GLN A 41 0.18 16.41 -7.01
N MET A 42 0.59 17.07 -5.90
CA MET A 42 1.43 18.26 -5.96
C MET A 42 2.90 17.86 -6.17
N PRO A 43 3.64 18.56 -7.06
CA PRO A 43 5.07 18.33 -7.20
C PRO A 43 5.79 18.43 -5.85
N SER A 44 6.71 17.52 -5.58
CA SER A 44 7.47 17.42 -4.32
C SER A 44 8.24 18.69 -3.94
N ASN A 45 8.52 19.57 -4.91
CA ASN A 45 9.20 20.85 -4.76
C ASN A 45 8.25 22.06 -4.79
N SER A 46 6.94 21.87 -4.66
CA SER A 46 6.02 23.00 -4.65
C SER A 46 6.02 23.68 -3.28
N LYS A 47 6.18 25.02 -3.25
CA LYS A 47 6.04 25.85 -2.03
C LYS A 47 4.69 25.64 -1.32
N GLN A 48 3.69 25.09 -2.01
CA GLN A 48 2.37 24.74 -1.48
C GLN A 48 2.42 23.44 -0.67
N ALA A 49 3.15 22.43 -1.14
CA ALA A 49 3.37 21.20 -0.39
C ALA A 49 4.15 21.50 0.90
N ASP A 50 5.18 22.36 0.84
CA ASP A 50 5.97 22.76 1.99
C ASP A 50 5.16 23.58 3.00
N SER A 51 4.29 24.49 2.56
CA SER A 51 3.42 25.26 3.47
C SER A 51 2.36 24.38 4.15
N LEU A 52 1.85 23.36 3.50
CA LEU A 52 0.93 22.37 4.07
C LEU A 52 1.66 21.43 5.06
N ARG A 53 2.90 21.04 4.79
CA ARG A 53 3.77 20.31 5.71
C ARG A 53 4.13 21.13 6.96
N ALA A 54 4.48 22.42 6.77
CA ALA A 54 4.85 23.33 7.85
C ALA A 54 3.70 23.68 8.81
N VAL A 55 2.44 23.58 8.39
CA VAL A 55 1.25 23.87 9.23
C VAL A 55 0.88 22.68 10.13
N GLY A 56 1.66 21.56 10.10
CA GLY A 56 1.37 20.38 10.91
C GLY A 56 0.04 19.69 10.53
N ALA A 57 -0.53 20.06 9.38
CA ALA A 57 -1.70 19.40 8.81
C ALA A 57 -1.39 17.95 8.38
N PHE A 58 -0.10 17.63 8.30
CA PHE A 58 0.43 16.30 8.10
C PHE A 58 1.09 15.75 9.38
N LYS A 59 0.33 15.55 10.42
CA LYS A 59 0.52 14.35 11.20
C LYS A 59 0.19 13.23 10.24
N ALA A 60 1.16 12.30 10.04
CA ALA A 60 1.02 11.15 9.18
C ALA A 60 -0.44 10.74 9.06
N PRO A 61 -1.02 10.71 7.86
CA PRO A 61 -2.43 10.40 7.71
C PRO A 61 -2.66 9.15 8.53
N SER A 62 -3.66 9.18 9.41
CA SER A 62 -4.16 7.96 10.02
C SER A 62 -4.34 7.03 8.84
N ILE A 63 -3.58 5.92 8.79
CA ILE A 63 -3.52 5.03 7.62
C ILE A 63 -4.96 4.77 7.24
N LEU A 64 -5.36 5.27 6.07
CA LEU A 64 -6.73 5.15 5.62
C LEU A 64 -6.99 3.66 5.42
N ILE A 65 -7.83 3.10 6.28
CA ILE A 65 -8.21 1.69 6.26
C ILE A 65 -9.62 1.61 5.68
N GLU A 66 -9.74 1.06 4.48
CA GLU A 66 -11.01 0.72 3.87
C GLU A 66 -11.37 -0.71 4.28
N LYS A 67 -12.56 -0.92 4.83
CA LYS A 67 -13.04 -2.25 5.19
C LYS A 67 -13.12 -3.14 3.94
N GLY A 68 -12.56 -4.35 4.04
CA GLY A 68 -12.63 -5.39 3.02
C GLY A 68 -13.63 -6.49 3.38
N GLN A 69 -13.47 -7.66 2.76
CA GLN A 69 -14.24 -8.84 3.05
C GLN A 69 -13.94 -9.33 4.48
N ASP A 70 -14.97 -9.69 5.23
CA ASP A 70 -14.80 -10.23 6.57
C ASP A 70 -14.01 -11.55 6.56
N ILE A 71 -13.15 -11.73 7.56
CA ILE A 71 -12.34 -12.94 7.72
C ILE A 71 -13.17 -14.05 8.39
N LYS A 72 -13.03 -15.27 7.92
CA LYS A 72 -13.62 -16.45 8.54
C LYS A 72 -13.02 -16.67 9.93
N GLN A 73 -13.87 -16.98 10.91
CA GLN A 73 -13.43 -17.20 12.30
C GLN A 73 -12.38 -18.31 12.44
N GLU A 74 -12.46 -19.35 11.63
CA GLU A 74 -11.47 -20.44 11.60
C GLU A 74 -10.08 -19.95 11.21
N LEU A 75 -10.00 -19.05 10.20
CA LEU A 75 -8.76 -18.45 9.76
C LEU A 75 -8.19 -17.52 10.84
N LEU A 76 -9.03 -16.67 11.42
CA LEU A 76 -8.65 -15.80 12.52
C LEU A 76 -8.07 -16.60 13.70
N HIS A 77 -8.76 -17.67 14.11
CA HIS A 77 -8.32 -18.53 15.20
C HIS A 77 -6.97 -19.19 14.91
N ARG A 78 -6.76 -19.66 13.67
CA ARG A 78 -5.50 -20.29 13.23
C ARG A 78 -4.32 -19.34 13.31
N TYR A 79 -4.50 -18.09 12.90
CA TYR A 79 -3.39 -17.11 12.80
C TYR A 79 -3.23 -16.21 14.01
N LYS A 80 -4.17 -16.24 14.97
CA LYS A 80 -4.17 -15.34 16.14
C LYS A 80 -2.91 -15.42 17.00
N THR A 81 -2.26 -16.60 17.07
CA THR A 81 -1.03 -16.81 17.84
C THR A 81 0.25 -16.72 16.99
N ILE A 82 0.10 -16.57 15.68
CA ILE A 82 1.20 -16.59 14.71
C ILE A 82 1.50 -15.18 14.21
N LEU A 83 0.46 -14.43 13.85
CA LEU A 83 0.60 -13.10 13.26
C LEU A 83 0.63 -12.01 14.34
N PRO A 84 1.22 -10.84 14.04
CA PRO A 84 1.27 -9.71 14.97
C PRO A 84 -0.13 -9.26 15.42
N ASP A 85 -0.28 -8.92 16.71
CA ASP A 85 -1.54 -8.48 17.30
C ASP A 85 -2.18 -7.30 16.55
N GLU A 86 -1.35 -6.36 16.05
CA GLU A 86 -1.84 -5.22 15.29
C GLU A 86 -2.47 -5.63 13.95
N LEU A 87 -1.95 -6.68 13.29
CA LEU A 87 -2.54 -7.22 12.06
C LEU A 87 -3.82 -7.99 12.37
N ILE A 88 -3.81 -8.79 13.43
CA ILE A 88 -5.02 -9.51 13.91
C ILE A 88 -6.13 -8.51 14.21
N LYS A 89 -5.81 -7.39 14.85
CA LYS A 89 -6.79 -6.33 15.10
C LYS A 89 -7.34 -5.70 13.81
N ILE A 90 -6.50 -5.50 12.80
CA ILE A 90 -6.98 -5.05 11.49
C ILE A 90 -7.95 -6.07 10.90
N TRP A 91 -7.65 -7.36 11.02
CA TRP A 91 -8.52 -8.44 10.56
C TRP A 91 -9.88 -8.46 11.29
N GLU A 92 -9.85 -8.34 12.61
CA GLU A 92 -11.08 -8.32 13.44
C GLU A 92 -11.97 -7.11 13.14
N ASP A 93 -11.36 -5.92 12.96
CA ASP A 93 -12.10 -4.67 12.78
C ASP A 93 -12.49 -4.40 11.31
N ASN A 94 -11.66 -4.82 10.35
CA ASN A 94 -11.76 -4.40 8.96
C ASN A 94 -11.65 -5.54 7.92
N GLY A 95 -11.46 -6.79 8.35
CA GLY A 95 -11.34 -7.93 7.43
C GLY A 95 -10.10 -7.85 6.53
N LEU A 96 -10.22 -8.30 5.28
CA LEU A 96 -9.21 -8.17 4.23
C LEU A 96 -9.15 -6.73 3.73
N ALA A 97 -8.74 -5.83 4.61
CA ALA A 97 -8.75 -4.40 4.43
C ALA A 97 -7.85 -3.91 3.29
N ARG A 98 -8.16 -2.73 2.78
CA ARG A 98 -7.27 -1.96 1.90
C ARG A 98 -6.69 -0.80 2.69
N LEU A 99 -5.38 -0.61 2.61
CA LEU A 99 -4.65 0.46 3.28
C LEU A 99 -4.13 1.44 2.24
N MET A 100 -3.94 2.70 2.64
CA MET A 100 -3.36 3.74 1.78
C MET A 100 -4.13 3.92 0.46
N GLY A 101 -5.47 3.99 0.55
CA GLY A 101 -6.34 4.15 -0.62
C GLY A 101 -6.30 2.96 -1.59
N GLY A 102 -5.98 1.75 -1.11
CA GLY A 102 -5.88 0.54 -1.91
C GLY A 102 -4.50 0.21 -2.46
N TYR A 103 -3.46 0.98 -2.09
CA TYR A 103 -2.08 0.64 -2.45
C TYR A 103 -1.61 -0.67 -1.81
N LEU A 104 -1.93 -0.87 -0.53
CA LEU A 104 -1.69 -2.12 0.18
C LEU A 104 -3.01 -2.83 0.42
N LYS A 105 -3.04 -4.12 0.17
CA LYS A 105 -4.19 -4.99 0.40
C LYS A 105 -3.83 -6.07 1.39
N VAL A 106 -4.57 -6.15 2.48
CA VAL A 106 -4.48 -7.25 3.43
C VAL A 106 -4.99 -8.51 2.75
N VAL A 107 -4.24 -9.60 2.87
CA VAL A 107 -4.58 -10.86 2.20
C VAL A 107 -4.79 -12.00 3.20
N ASN A 108 -5.52 -13.02 2.77
CA ASN A 108 -5.51 -14.31 3.43
C ASN A 108 -4.18 -15.01 3.08
N PRO A 109 -3.34 -15.35 4.07
CA PRO A 109 -2.06 -16.02 3.81
C PRO A 109 -2.21 -17.32 3.00
N GLU A 110 -3.28 -18.08 3.20
CA GLU A 110 -3.50 -19.37 2.53
C GLU A 110 -3.66 -19.21 1.01
N ASP A 111 -4.18 -18.06 0.55
CA ASP A 111 -4.38 -17.80 -0.87
C ASP A 111 -3.05 -17.54 -1.61
N TYR A 112 -1.99 -17.14 -0.89
CA TYR A 112 -0.69 -16.78 -1.47
C TYR A 112 0.47 -17.65 -1.00
N GLN A 113 0.27 -18.54 -0.03
CA GLN A 113 1.36 -19.31 0.57
C GLN A 113 2.04 -20.24 -0.44
N GLU A 114 1.27 -20.93 -1.30
CA GLU A 114 1.84 -21.82 -2.29
C GLU A 114 2.60 -21.03 -3.37
N LEU A 115 2.01 -19.96 -3.86
CA LEU A 115 2.70 -19.06 -4.78
C LEU A 115 4.03 -18.54 -4.18
N LEU A 116 4.04 -18.15 -2.92
CA LEU A 116 5.25 -17.67 -2.24
C LEU A 116 6.31 -18.77 -2.13
N LYS A 117 5.93 -20.02 -1.83
CA LYS A 117 6.85 -21.17 -1.78
C LYS A 117 7.53 -21.43 -3.13
N GLU A 118 6.80 -21.28 -4.21
CA GLU A 118 7.31 -21.52 -5.56
C GLU A 118 8.22 -20.38 -6.03
N THR A 119 7.94 -19.14 -5.64
CA THR A 119 8.52 -17.94 -6.24
C THR A 119 9.55 -17.21 -5.36
N TYR A 120 9.68 -17.57 -4.08
CA TYR A 120 10.60 -16.93 -3.13
C TYR A 120 11.40 -17.98 -2.35
N PHE A 121 12.73 -17.78 -2.20
CA PHE A 121 13.62 -18.79 -1.60
C PHE A 121 13.27 -19.14 -0.14
N ARG A 122 12.71 -18.17 0.63
CA ARG A 122 12.23 -18.38 1.99
C ARG A 122 10.73 -18.65 2.08
N GLY A 123 10.06 -18.90 0.97
CA GLY A 123 8.61 -19.04 0.91
C GLY A 123 8.00 -20.12 1.81
N ASN A 124 8.81 -21.12 2.23
CA ASN A 124 8.36 -22.16 3.17
C ASN A 124 8.24 -21.68 4.63
N ILE A 125 8.95 -20.62 5.00
CA ILE A 125 9.03 -20.10 6.37
C ILE A 125 8.49 -18.68 6.51
N SER A 126 8.16 -18.04 5.41
CA SER A 126 7.62 -16.69 5.35
C SER A 126 6.10 -16.73 5.18
N ILE A 127 5.38 -15.83 5.82
CA ILE A 127 3.91 -15.75 5.74
C ILE A 127 3.52 -14.51 4.93
N PRO A 128 2.79 -14.65 3.82
CA PRO A 128 2.30 -13.50 3.06
C PRO A 128 1.19 -12.79 3.85
N ILE A 129 1.33 -11.49 4.06
CA ILE A 129 0.38 -10.70 4.89
C ILE A 129 -0.30 -9.56 4.15
N LEU A 130 0.40 -8.96 3.17
CA LEU A 130 -0.14 -7.89 2.34
C LEU A 130 0.37 -8.04 0.90
N VAL A 131 -0.37 -7.48 -0.05
CA VAL A 131 0.08 -7.34 -1.44
C VAL A 131 0.01 -5.87 -1.84
N THR A 132 1.01 -5.40 -2.58
CA THR A 132 1.04 -4.03 -3.11
C THR A 132 0.20 -3.89 -4.38
N ALA A 133 -0.13 -2.67 -4.74
CA ALA A 133 -0.80 -2.35 -6.00
C ALA A 133 0.02 -2.73 -7.25
N PHE A 134 1.32 -3.04 -7.11
CA PHE A 134 2.20 -3.48 -8.20
C PHE A 134 2.58 -4.96 -8.14
N GLY A 135 1.88 -5.75 -7.30
CA GLY A 135 2.05 -7.21 -7.24
C GLY A 135 3.22 -7.68 -6.38
N ASP A 136 3.83 -6.81 -5.57
CA ASP A 136 4.84 -7.25 -4.60
C ASP A 136 4.15 -7.83 -3.36
N ILE A 137 4.71 -8.88 -2.77
CA ILE A 137 4.18 -9.53 -1.56
C ILE A 137 4.94 -9.05 -0.33
N VAL A 138 4.23 -8.47 0.64
CA VAL A 138 4.77 -8.17 1.97
C VAL A 138 4.64 -9.42 2.83
N THR A 139 5.73 -9.81 3.47
CA THR A 139 5.86 -11.04 4.24
C THR A 139 6.13 -10.79 5.71
N PHE A 140 5.62 -11.67 6.56
CA PHE A 140 6.01 -11.80 7.96
C PHE A 140 7.10 -12.85 8.06
N GLU A 141 8.28 -12.46 8.55
CA GLU A 141 9.51 -13.23 8.54
C GLU A 141 9.97 -13.54 9.96
N GLU A 142 10.33 -14.79 10.23
CA GLU A 142 10.95 -15.22 11.50
C GLU A 142 10.15 -14.77 12.74
N ASP A 143 8.83 -14.83 12.68
CA ASP A 143 7.90 -14.43 13.74
C ASP A 143 8.11 -12.99 14.26
N LYS A 144 8.71 -12.13 13.45
CA LYS A 144 9.12 -10.80 13.90
C LYS A 144 9.19 -9.74 12.80
N TYR A 145 9.97 -10.00 11.76
CA TYR A 145 10.33 -8.98 10.78
C TYR A 145 9.26 -8.82 9.69
N ILE A 146 9.25 -7.66 9.06
CA ILE A 146 8.42 -7.41 7.87
C ILE A 146 9.33 -7.24 6.68
N GLY A 147 9.17 -8.13 5.71
CA GLY A 147 9.88 -8.11 4.43
C GLY A 147 8.96 -7.79 3.27
N MET A 148 9.52 -7.61 2.09
CA MET A 148 8.78 -7.48 0.84
C MET A 148 9.53 -8.16 -0.30
N VAL A 149 8.87 -9.09 -0.96
CA VAL A 149 9.34 -9.72 -2.20
C VAL A 149 8.92 -8.83 -3.35
N LYS A 150 9.90 -8.20 -4.01
CA LYS A 150 9.69 -7.26 -5.13
C LYS A 150 9.85 -8.02 -6.45
N TYR A 151 8.77 -8.57 -6.95
CA TYR A 151 8.79 -9.40 -8.15
C TYR A 151 9.29 -8.65 -9.38
N LYS A 152 8.80 -7.45 -9.58
CA LYS A 152 9.23 -6.58 -10.69
C LYS A 152 10.76 -6.39 -10.75
N ASN A 153 11.39 -6.29 -9.57
CA ASN A 153 12.83 -6.03 -9.43
C ASN A 153 13.65 -7.31 -9.22
N GLY A 154 13.01 -8.46 -9.05
CA GLY A 154 13.70 -9.73 -8.80
C GLY A 154 14.48 -9.76 -7.46
N ASN A 155 14.04 -9.02 -6.43
CA ASN A 155 14.76 -8.93 -5.18
C ASN A 155 13.84 -8.94 -3.95
N PHE A 156 14.45 -9.11 -2.77
CA PHE A 156 13.82 -9.02 -1.47
C PHE A 156 14.39 -7.86 -0.68
N VAL A 157 13.53 -7.17 0.06
CA VAL A 157 13.94 -6.07 0.95
C VAL A 157 13.31 -6.22 2.33
N MET A 158 14.08 -5.91 3.38
CA MET A 158 13.54 -5.80 4.73
C MET A 158 12.94 -4.42 4.94
N LEU A 159 11.66 -4.36 5.31
CA LEU A 159 10.92 -3.11 5.51
C LEU A 159 10.99 -2.61 6.95
N ALA A 160 10.82 -3.51 7.93
CA ALA A 160 10.79 -3.14 9.33
C ALA A 160 11.12 -4.30 10.25
N LYS A 161 11.55 -3.97 11.48
CA LYS A 161 11.86 -4.95 12.53
C LYS A 161 10.63 -5.61 13.17
N ASN A 162 9.45 -5.07 12.98
CA ASN A 162 8.17 -5.62 13.41
C ASN A 162 7.01 -4.89 12.72
N PHE A 163 5.80 -5.45 12.82
CA PHE A 163 4.61 -4.91 12.16
C PHE A 163 4.21 -3.53 12.69
N LYS A 164 4.28 -3.29 13.99
CA LYS A 164 4.01 -1.98 14.59
C LYS A 164 4.90 -0.88 13.98
N ARG A 165 6.21 -1.17 13.84
CA ARG A 165 7.14 -0.22 13.22
C ARG A 165 6.86 -0.04 11.73
N PHE A 166 6.47 -1.11 11.03
CA PHE A 166 6.05 -1.03 9.64
C PHE A 166 4.87 -0.08 9.47
N ILE A 167 3.81 -0.23 10.27
CA ILE A 167 2.65 0.65 10.25
C ILE A 167 3.04 2.11 10.55
N GLN A 168 3.90 2.35 11.51
CA GLN A 168 4.40 3.71 11.79
C GLN A 168 5.16 4.32 10.60
N ASN A 169 5.99 3.50 9.94
CA ASN A 169 6.77 3.93 8.78
C ASN A 169 5.91 4.25 7.55
N LEU A 170 4.69 3.70 7.43
CA LEU A 170 3.76 4.08 6.36
C LEU A 170 3.33 5.56 6.41
N GLY A 171 3.60 6.24 7.52
CA GLY A 171 3.43 7.69 7.65
C GLY A 171 4.68 8.52 7.36
N ASP A 172 5.78 7.89 6.95
CA ASP A 172 7.06 8.55 6.69
C ASP A 172 7.30 8.67 5.18
N ASP A 173 7.39 9.91 4.67
CA ASP A 173 7.54 10.19 3.23
C ASP A 173 8.80 9.53 2.64
N TYR A 174 9.93 9.55 3.38
CA TYR A 174 11.17 8.93 2.92
C TYR A 174 11.03 7.42 2.80
N PHE A 175 10.33 6.79 3.75
CA PHE A 175 10.05 5.35 3.69
C PHE A 175 9.18 5.00 2.47
N LEU A 176 8.14 5.80 2.23
CA LEU A 176 7.24 5.59 1.09
C LEU A 176 7.98 5.78 -0.24
N GLU A 177 8.78 6.84 -0.38
CA GLU A 177 9.58 7.09 -1.58
C GLU A 177 10.58 5.97 -1.85
N LYS A 178 11.23 5.45 -0.79
CA LYS A 178 12.25 4.41 -0.91
C LYS A 178 11.68 3.05 -1.31
N TYR A 179 10.53 2.67 -0.76
CA TYR A 179 10.02 1.30 -0.88
C TYR A 179 8.78 1.16 -1.75
N PHE A 180 7.98 2.22 -1.89
CA PHE A 180 6.69 2.20 -2.57
C PHE A 180 6.63 3.22 -3.70
N GLN A 181 5.85 2.92 -4.72
CA GLN A 181 5.71 3.75 -5.92
C GLN A 181 4.40 4.55 -5.87
N ILE A 182 4.22 5.34 -4.81
CA ILE A 182 2.96 6.06 -4.56
C ILE A 182 2.58 7.03 -5.70
N PRO A 183 3.48 7.88 -6.23
CA PRO A 183 3.13 8.78 -7.35
C PRO A 183 2.63 8.01 -8.58
N GLN A 184 3.31 6.91 -8.91
CA GLN A 184 2.96 6.07 -10.06
C GLN A 184 1.62 5.36 -9.85
N TYR A 185 1.32 4.94 -8.61
CA TYR A 185 0.03 4.35 -8.25
C TYR A 185 -1.11 5.34 -8.47
N ILE A 186 -0.95 6.58 -8.01
CA ILE A 186 -1.95 7.63 -8.20
C ILE A 186 -2.24 7.85 -9.69
N GLU A 187 -1.19 7.96 -10.49
CA GLU A 187 -1.33 8.13 -11.94
C GLU A 187 -2.02 6.91 -12.59
N ALA A 188 -1.66 5.69 -12.15
CA ALA A 188 -2.28 4.47 -12.63
C ALA A 188 -3.78 4.39 -12.28
N VAL A 189 -4.15 4.73 -11.04
CA VAL A 189 -5.56 4.76 -10.61
C VAL A 189 -6.34 5.80 -11.39
N ASN A 190 -5.79 6.99 -11.61
CA ASN A 190 -6.45 8.04 -12.41
C ASN A 190 -6.69 7.61 -13.85
N LYS A 191 -5.78 6.83 -14.43
CA LYS A 191 -5.87 6.38 -15.82
C LYS A 191 -6.69 5.10 -16.00
N LEU A 192 -6.52 4.13 -15.11
CA LEU A 192 -7.05 2.78 -15.26
C LEU A 192 -8.17 2.45 -14.28
N GLY A 193 -8.42 3.32 -13.29
CA GLY A 193 -9.38 3.10 -12.23
C GLY A 193 -8.83 2.24 -11.08
N LYS A 194 -9.64 2.07 -10.03
CA LYS A 194 -9.29 1.30 -8.82
C LYS A 194 -9.11 -0.18 -9.14
N LEU A 195 -8.25 -0.85 -8.36
CA LEU A 195 -7.98 -2.29 -8.42
C LEU A 195 -9.03 -3.07 -7.61
N GLU A 196 -9.38 -4.26 -8.09
CA GLU A 196 -10.06 -5.27 -7.26
C GLU A 196 -9.07 -5.93 -6.28
N GLN A 197 -9.58 -6.76 -5.36
CA GLN A 197 -8.77 -7.38 -4.31
C GLN A 197 -7.65 -8.28 -4.88
N ASP A 198 -7.94 -8.99 -5.95
CA ASP A 198 -7.05 -9.94 -6.63
C ASP A 198 -6.28 -9.32 -7.82
N GLU A 199 -6.39 -8.00 -8.04
CA GLU A 199 -5.75 -7.30 -9.16
C GLU A 199 -4.53 -6.49 -8.71
N CYS A 200 -3.58 -6.30 -9.63
CA CYS A 200 -2.50 -5.33 -9.50
C CYS A 200 -2.28 -4.57 -10.82
N PHE A 201 -1.49 -3.50 -10.78
CA PHE A 201 -0.98 -2.85 -11.97
C PHE A 201 0.29 -3.58 -12.42
N GLY A 202 0.21 -4.29 -13.53
CA GLY A 202 1.32 -4.98 -14.14
C GLY A 202 1.78 -4.31 -15.43
N TYR A 203 3.07 -4.40 -15.73
CA TYR A 203 3.62 -3.96 -17.02
C TYR A 203 3.34 -4.98 -18.10
N VAL A 204 2.78 -4.51 -19.22
CA VAL A 204 2.53 -5.32 -20.41
C VAL A 204 3.10 -4.59 -21.64
N PRO A 205 4.16 -5.12 -22.27
CA PRO A 205 4.90 -6.35 -21.96
C PRO A 205 5.61 -6.34 -20.59
N LEU A 206 5.90 -7.55 -20.07
CA LEU A 206 6.71 -7.67 -18.83
C LEU A 206 8.07 -7.01 -19.00
N LEU A 207 8.61 -6.42 -17.93
CA LEU A 207 9.91 -5.75 -17.97
C LEU A 207 11.04 -6.70 -18.39
N GLY A 208 11.02 -7.95 -17.90
CA GLY A 208 11.95 -9.01 -18.29
C GLY A 208 11.89 -9.41 -19.77
N LEU A 209 10.83 -9.03 -20.49
CA LEU A 209 10.65 -9.22 -21.93
C LEU A 209 10.86 -7.94 -22.74
N GLY A 210 11.60 -6.96 -22.19
CA GLY A 210 11.89 -5.68 -22.88
C GLY A 210 10.78 -4.62 -22.72
N GLY A 211 9.78 -4.87 -21.86
CA GLY A 211 8.81 -3.84 -21.47
C GLY A 211 9.51 -2.64 -20.80
N SER A 212 8.89 -1.47 -20.85
CA SER A 212 9.41 -0.27 -20.17
C SER A 212 8.51 0.14 -19.00
N GLU A 213 9.13 0.73 -17.96
CA GLU A 213 8.42 1.25 -16.77
C GLU A 213 7.66 2.56 -17.06
N LYS A 214 6.85 2.56 -18.12
CA LYS A 214 6.00 3.70 -18.49
C LYS A 214 4.56 3.42 -18.10
N ILE A 215 3.87 4.47 -17.65
CA ILE A 215 2.46 4.39 -17.27
C ILE A 215 1.55 3.86 -18.40
N GLN A 216 1.94 4.07 -19.67
CA GLN A 216 1.20 3.56 -20.84
C GLN A 216 1.21 2.04 -20.92
N ASN A 217 2.22 1.40 -20.35
CA ASN A 217 2.40 -0.05 -20.35
C ASN A 217 1.74 -0.72 -19.13
N LEU A 218 1.19 0.06 -18.20
CA LEU A 218 0.45 -0.51 -17.08
C LEU A 218 -0.94 -0.96 -17.52
N LYS A 219 -1.31 -2.14 -17.04
CA LYS A 219 -2.65 -2.71 -17.14
C LYS A 219 -3.08 -3.30 -15.80
N LYS A 220 -4.38 -3.41 -15.58
CA LYS A 220 -4.90 -4.24 -14.48
C LYS A 220 -4.73 -5.69 -14.86
N VAL A 221 -4.08 -6.45 -14.00
CA VAL A 221 -3.79 -7.87 -14.18
C VAL A 221 -4.09 -8.62 -12.89
N LYS A 222 -4.31 -9.93 -12.98
CA LYS A 222 -4.47 -10.75 -11.78
C LYS A 222 -3.12 -10.97 -11.12
N ILE A 223 -3.06 -10.81 -9.79
CA ILE A 223 -1.81 -10.83 -9.02
C ILE A 223 -1.09 -12.16 -9.19
N ARG A 224 -1.78 -13.27 -9.01
CA ARG A 224 -1.17 -14.61 -9.07
C ARG A 224 -0.53 -14.88 -10.42
N GLU A 225 -1.31 -14.73 -11.48
CA GLU A 225 -0.87 -14.98 -12.86
C GLU A 225 0.30 -14.05 -13.23
N TYR A 226 0.27 -12.82 -12.77
CA TYR A 226 1.34 -11.85 -13.01
C TYR A 226 2.65 -12.26 -12.33
N ILE A 227 2.59 -12.67 -11.07
CA ILE A 227 3.74 -13.15 -10.32
C ILE A 227 4.29 -14.46 -10.92
N GLU A 228 3.42 -15.40 -11.27
CA GLU A 228 3.79 -16.66 -11.90
C GLU A 228 4.53 -16.42 -13.23
N LEU A 229 4.03 -15.52 -14.07
CA LEU A 229 4.69 -15.16 -15.33
C LEU A 229 6.06 -14.51 -15.10
N ILE A 230 6.20 -13.62 -14.11
CA ILE A 230 7.50 -13.02 -13.79
C ILE A 230 8.47 -14.10 -13.31
N SER A 231 8.06 -14.96 -12.39
CA SER A 231 8.93 -15.97 -11.81
C SER A 231 9.39 -17.03 -12.81
N GLN A 232 8.59 -17.33 -13.85
CA GLN A 232 9.02 -18.16 -14.97
C GLN A 232 10.18 -17.54 -15.76
N LEU A 233 10.28 -16.21 -15.79
CA LEU A 233 11.34 -15.50 -16.50
C LEU A 233 12.60 -15.28 -15.66
N VAL A 234 12.43 -14.92 -14.39
CA VAL A 234 13.55 -14.50 -13.53
C VAL A 234 13.98 -15.58 -12.54
N GLY A 235 13.23 -16.67 -12.45
CA GLY A 235 13.45 -17.71 -11.45
C GLY A 235 12.95 -17.31 -10.05
N LYS A 236 13.35 -18.10 -9.07
CA LYS A 236 12.96 -17.93 -7.67
C LYS A 236 13.70 -16.74 -7.04
N ILE A 237 12.97 -15.78 -6.50
CA ILE A 237 13.54 -14.55 -5.93
C ILE A 237 14.45 -14.88 -4.74
N GLY A 238 15.67 -14.32 -4.73
CA GLY A 238 16.64 -14.43 -3.64
C GLY A 238 17.57 -15.65 -3.73
N MET A 239 17.56 -16.34 -4.87
CA MET A 239 18.53 -17.39 -5.18
C MET A 239 19.74 -16.82 -5.94
#